data_a8a33db5980520434852dac3bf6a5160
#
_entry.id   a8a33db5980520434852dac3bf6a5160
#
_cell.length_a   1.000
_cell.length_b   1.000
_cell.length_c   1.000
_cell.angle_alpha   90.00
_cell.angle_beta   90.00
_cell.angle_gamma   90.00
#
_symmetry.space_group_name_H-M   'P 1'
#
loop_
_entity.id
_entity.type
_entity.pdbx_description
1 polymer ?
#
loop_
_entity_poly.entity_id
_entity_poly.type
_entity_poly.pdbx_seq_one_letter_code
_entity_poly.pdbx_strand_id
1 'polypeptide(L)'
;MALSACNTETDSAGRELTVHGTAAFPIACYHDDLEAAPVPWHWHEELELLIASEGGVLAAAAGEKYTLAEGDGLFINAGVLHADWPLAVGRCRLHSVVFHPRLVGGSPDSVFCQKYLQPL
;
A
#
# COMPACT_ATOMS: atom_id res chain seq x y z
N MET A 1 -17.43 -0.69 2.08
CA MET A 1 -16.14 -1.40 2.29
C MET A 1 -15.67 -1.10 3.71
N ALA A 2 -15.45 -2.13 4.49
CA ALA A 2 -14.99 -1.95 5.87
C ALA A 2 -13.48 -1.77 5.91
N LEU A 3 -12.99 -0.91 6.81
CA LEU A 3 -11.58 -0.82 7.13
C LEU A 3 -11.20 -1.99 8.03
N SER A 4 -10.08 -2.63 7.75
CA SER A 4 -9.53 -3.71 8.57
C SER A 4 -8.02 -3.56 8.66
N ALA A 5 -7.42 -4.14 9.70
CA ALA A 5 -5.97 -4.24 9.78
C ALA A 5 -5.46 -5.24 8.73
N CYS A 6 -4.32 -4.94 8.13
CA CYS A 6 -3.66 -5.86 7.22
C CYS A 6 -2.63 -6.69 8.00
N ASN A 7 -2.79 -8.01 7.97
CA ASN A 7 -1.82 -8.92 8.54
C ASN A 7 -0.89 -9.39 7.42
N THR A 8 0.28 -8.76 7.32
CA THR A 8 1.20 -8.98 6.21
C THR A 8 1.95 -10.29 6.38
N GLU A 9 1.68 -11.23 5.50
CA GLU A 9 2.41 -12.49 5.36
C GLU A 9 2.99 -12.58 3.96
N THR A 10 4.21 -13.05 3.83
CA THR A 10 4.93 -13.09 2.56
C THR A 10 5.44 -14.49 2.23
N ASP A 11 5.66 -14.74 0.94
CA ASP A 11 6.40 -15.91 0.48
C ASP A 11 7.91 -15.67 0.55
N SER A 12 8.72 -16.64 0.08
CA SER A 12 10.19 -16.57 0.11
C SER A 12 10.76 -15.46 -0.79
N ALA A 13 10.00 -14.96 -1.75
CA ALA A 13 10.39 -13.86 -2.63
C ALA A 13 9.92 -12.48 -2.12
N GLY A 14 9.27 -12.43 -0.95
CA GLY A 14 8.75 -11.19 -0.38
C GLY A 14 7.38 -10.77 -0.90
N ARG A 15 6.76 -11.59 -1.76
CA ARG A 15 5.41 -11.32 -2.26
C ARG A 15 4.39 -11.52 -1.15
N GLU A 16 3.51 -10.54 -0.97
CA GLU A 16 2.44 -10.63 0.00
C GLU A 16 1.43 -11.71 -0.38
N LEU A 17 1.08 -12.57 0.59
CA LEU A 17 0.11 -13.64 0.39
C LEU A 17 -1.33 -13.18 0.58
N THR A 18 -1.55 -12.04 1.23
CA THR A 18 -2.87 -11.46 1.45
C THR A 18 -3.51 -11.09 0.11
N VAL A 19 -4.75 -11.49 -0.09
CA VAL A 19 -5.54 -11.10 -1.26
C VAL A 19 -6.26 -9.80 -0.97
N HIS A 20 -6.05 -8.80 -1.82
CA HIS A 20 -6.64 -7.47 -1.67
C HIS A 20 -7.88 -7.34 -2.56
N GLY A 21 -9.04 -7.30 -1.92
CA GLY A 21 -10.31 -7.23 -2.64
C GLY A 21 -10.72 -8.56 -3.28
N THR A 22 -11.55 -8.50 -4.28
CA THR A 22 -12.07 -9.65 -5.02
C THR A 22 -11.95 -9.43 -6.53
N ALA A 23 -12.18 -10.46 -7.31
CA ALA A 23 -12.21 -10.33 -8.78
C ALA A 23 -13.27 -9.33 -9.25
N ALA A 24 -14.42 -9.30 -8.57
CA ALA A 24 -15.52 -8.38 -8.89
C ALA A 24 -15.30 -6.97 -8.32
N PHE A 25 -14.51 -6.86 -7.25
CA PHE A 25 -14.24 -5.59 -6.57
C PHE A 25 -12.78 -5.55 -6.10
N PRO A 26 -11.86 -5.21 -7.02
CA PRO A 26 -10.42 -5.38 -6.81
C PRO A 26 -9.79 -4.22 -6.03
N ILE A 27 -10.31 -3.92 -4.85
CA ILE A 27 -9.84 -2.87 -3.97
C ILE A 27 -10.05 -3.27 -2.52
N ALA A 28 -9.12 -2.92 -1.65
CA ALA A 28 -9.23 -3.09 -0.21
C ALA A 28 -8.70 -1.85 0.49
N CYS A 29 -9.32 -1.51 1.62
CA CYS A 29 -8.87 -0.40 2.48
C CYS A 29 -8.47 -0.97 3.83
N TYR A 30 -7.36 -0.47 4.37
CA TYR A 30 -6.79 -0.92 5.63
C TYR A 30 -6.56 0.23 6.59
N HIS A 31 -6.57 -0.13 7.87
CA HIS A 31 -6.22 0.76 8.96
C HIS A 31 -5.25 -0.01 9.85
N ASP A 32 -3.99 0.40 9.86
CA ASP A 32 -2.95 -0.28 10.60
C ASP A 32 -2.43 0.58 11.74
N ASP A 33 -2.22 -0.06 12.88
CA ASP A 33 -1.58 0.54 14.05
C ASP A 33 -0.09 0.16 14.04
N LEU A 34 0.75 1.08 13.60
CA LEU A 34 2.19 0.85 13.52
C LEU A 34 2.87 0.84 14.89
N GLU A 35 2.23 1.40 15.91
CA GLU A 35 2.70 1.30 17.28
C GLU A 35 2.64 -0.15 17.78
N ALA A 36 1.60 -0.90 17.39
CA ALA A 36 1.45 -2.31 17.73
C ALA A 36 2.44 -3.19 16.96
N ALA A 37 2.57 -2.96 15.65
CA ALA A 37 3.50 -3.69 14.81
C ALA A 37 3.81 -2.90 13.53
N PRO A 38 5.07 -2.81 13.10
CA PRO A 38 5.41 -2.21 11.82
C PRO A 38 4.90 -3.08 10.67
N VAL A 39 4.78 -2.47 9.49
CA VAL A 39 4.50 -3.22 8.26
C VAL A 39 5.82 -3.73 7.69
N PRO A 40 6.03 -5.06 7.64
CA PRO A 40 7.30 -5.62 7.17
C PRO A 40 7.48 -5.46 5.67
N TRP A 41 8.70 -5.68 5.19
CA TRP A 41 9.01 -5.65 3.77
C TRP A 41 8.15 -6.63 2.99
N HIS A 42 7.47 -6.12 1.94
CA HIS A 42 6.63 -6.92 1.06
C HIS A 42 6.42 -6.20 -0.27
N TRP A 43 5.91 -6.93 -1.25
CA TRP A 43 5.44 -6.37 -2.50
C TRP A 43 4.17 -7.08 -2.96
N HIS A 44 3.40 -6.42 -3.78
CA HIS A 44 2.17 -6.94 -4.38
C HIS A 44 1.96 -6.34 -5.77
N GLU A 45 1.09 -6.94 -6.56
CA GLU A 45 0.82 -6.50 -7.93
C GLU A 45 -0.11 -5.29 -8.00
N GLU A 46 -0.69 -4.92 -6.89
CA GLU A 46 -1.61 -3.81 -6.77
C GLU A 46 -0.86 -2.49 -6.60
N LEU A 47 -1.54 -1.41 -6.98
CA LEU A 47 -1.15 -0.05 -6.62
C LEU A 47 -1.61 0.24 -5.19
N GLU A 48 -0.88 1.09 -4.50
CA GLU A 48 -1.22 1.47 -3.12
C GLU A 48 -1.11 2.98 -2.94
N LEU A 49 -2.10 3.54 -2.22
CA LEU A 49 -2.02 4.89 -1.69
C LEU A 49 -2.09 4.77 -0.18
N LEU A 50 -1.08 5.25 0.53
CA LEU A 50 -1.07 5.27 1.99
C LEU A 50 -1.02 6.68 2.54
N ILE A 51 -1.61 6.87 3.71
CA ILE A 51 -1.71 8.16 4.39
C ILE A 51 -1.37 7.96 5.86
N ALA A 52 -0.44 8.79 6.37
CA ALA A 52 -0.17 8.85 7.80
C ALA A 52 -1.36 9.52 8.49
N SER A 53 -2.28 8.74 9.07
CA SER A 53 -3.51 9.27 9.65
C SER A 53 -3.35 9.80 11.05
N GLU A 54 -2.44 9.23 11.84
CA GLU A 54 -2.06 9.71 13.17
C GLU A 54 -0.56 9.50 13.38
N GLY A 55 0.14 10.55 13.78
CA GLY A 55 1.59 10.52 13.97
C GLY A 55 2.37 10.44 12.65
N GLY A 56 3.68 10.47 12.75
CA GLY A 56 4.56 10.37 11.59
C GLY A 56 4.91 8.93 11.23
N VAL A 57 5.10 8.68 9.95
CA VAL A 57 5.45 7.38 9.39
C VAL A 57 6.78 7.48 8.64
N LEU A 58 7.66 6.52 8.86
CA LEU A 58 8.83 6.30 8.02
C LEU A 58 8.46 5.20 7.02
N ALA A 59 8.36 5.57 5.76
CA ALA A 59 8.05 4.64 4.68
C ALA A 59 9.29 4.43 3.81
N ALA A 60 9.53 3.18 3.43
CA ALA A 60 10.59 2.83 2.49
C ALA A 60 9.99 2.13 1.28
N ALA A 61 10.33 2.61 0.09
CA ALA A 61 9.84 2.07 -1.16
C ALA A 61 10.84 2.34 -2.28
N ALA A 62 11.03 1.37 -3.17
CA ALA A 62 11.91 1.51 -4.34
C ALA A 62 13.33 1.96 -3.98
N GLY A 63 13.87 1.51 -2.84
CA GLY A 63 15.20 1.88 -2.37
C GLY A 63 15.33 3.26 -1.74
N GLU A 64 14.23 3.99 -1.61
CA GLU A 64 14.19 5.32 -1.01
C GLU A 64 13.44 5.29 0.33
N LYS A 65 13.75 6.25 1.21
CA LYS A 65 13.05 6.44 2.48
C LYS A 65 12.32 7.77 2.45
N TYR A 66 11.09 7.75 2.93
CA TYR A 66 10.20 8.91 2.97
C TYR A 66 9.74 9.15 4.39
N THR A 67 9.89 10.37 4.87
CA THR A 67 9.35 10.80 6.15
C THR A 67 7.98 11.44 5.90
N LEU A 68 6.92 10.79 6.38
CA LEU A 68 5.56 11.28 6.25
C LEU A 68 5.11 11.90 7.56
N ALA A 69 4.78 13.18 7.55
CA ALA A 69 4.09 13.81 8.66
C ALA A 69 2.61 13.41 8.66
N GLU A 70 1.95 13.58 9.81
CA GLU A 70 0.50 13.34 9.87
C GLU A 70 -0.22 14.10 8.77
N GLY A 71 -1.06 13.39 8.02
CA GLY A 71 -1.78 13.92 6.86
C GLY A 71 -1.07 13.77 5.52
N ASP A 72 0.23 13.41 5.51
CA ASP A 72 0.95 13.17 4.27
C ASP A 72 0.60 11.81 3.68
N GLY A 73 0.63 11.72 2.36
CA GLY A 73 0.40 10.48 1.63
C GLY A 73 1.59 10.08 0.76
N LEU A 74 1.64 8.79 0.42
CA LEU A 74 2.63 8.22 -0.48
C LEU A 74 1.93 7.25 -1.43
N PHE A 75 2.21 7.40 -2.72
CA PHE A 75 1.77 6.46 -3.75
C PHE A 75 2.87 5.43 -3.99
N ILE A 76 2.51 4.14 -3.94
CA ILE A 76 3.42 3.03 -4.19
C ILE A 76 2.97 2.28 -5.42
N ASN A 77 3.88 2.14 -6.38
CA ASN A 77 3.61 1.46 -7.62
C ASN A 77 3.50 -0.06 -7.45
N ALA A 78 2.87 -0.72 -8.40
CA ALA A 78 2.78 -2.18 -8.44
C ALA A 78 4.18 -2.81 -8.48
N GLY A 79 4.36 -3.89 -7.75
CA GLY A 79 5.61 -4.65 -7.72
C GLY A 79 6.76 -4.02 -6.93
N VAL A 80 6.55 -2.89 -6.28
CA VAL A 80 7.59 -2.20 -5.51
C VAL A 80 7.69 -2.78 -4.11
N LEU A 81 8.88 -3.19 -3.71
CA LEU A 81 9.17 -3.64 -2.35
C LEU A 81 9.09 -2.45 -1.40
N HIS A 82 8.31 -2.57 -0.34
CA HIS A 82 8.07 -1.48 0.61
C HIS A 82 7.83 -1.97 2.04
N ALA A 83 7.99 -1.05 2.99
CA ALA A 83 7.80 -1.30 4.42
C ALA A 83 7.50 0.02 5.13
N ASP A 84 6.86 -0.05 6.30
CA ASP A 84 6.48 1.13 7.06
C ASP A 84 6.77 0.93 8.55
N TRP A 85 7.28 1.99 9.19
CA TRP A 85 7.59 2.02 10.62
C TRP A 85 7.06 3.31 11.26
N PRO A 86 6.85 3.32 12.59
CA PRO A 86 6.65 4.58 13.29
C PRO A 86 7.88 5.46 13.15
N LEU A 87 7.69 6.75 12.88
CA LEU A 87 8.79 7.71 12.84
C LEU A 87 9.32 8.01 14.24
N ALA A 88 8.46 8.01 15.24
CA ALA A 88 8.78 8.27 16.64
C ALA A 88 7.92 7.43 17.57
N VAL A 89 8.28 7.41 18.86
CA VAL A 89 7.47 6.76 19.90
C VAL A 89 6.14 7.48 20.04
N GLY A 90 5.05 6.72 20.22
CA GLY A 90 3.71 7.24 20.39
C GLY A 90 2.75 6.71 19.34
N ARG A 91 1.55 7.28 19.34
CA ARG A 91 0.50 6.84 18.42
C ARG A 91 0.92 7.05 16.97
N CYS A 92 0.84 5.97 16.20
CA CYS A 92 1.19 5.98 14.78
C CYS A 92 0.21 5.07 14.03
N ARG A 93 -0.60 5.68 13.18
CA ARG A 93 -1.62 4.97 12.41
C ARG A 93 -1.53 5.30 10.93
N LEU A 94 -1.76 4.28 10.14
CA LEU A 94 -1.65 4.31 8.69
C LEU A 94 -2.98 3.86 8.08
N HIS A 95 -3.50 4.65 7.15
CA HIS A 95 -4.58 4.22 6.27
C HIS A 95 -4.00 3.89 4.91
N SER A 96 -4.44 2.81 4.30
CA SER A 96 -4.04 2.48 2.95
C SER A 96 -5.22 2.01 2.10
N VAL A 97 -5.10 2.27 0.82
CA VAL A 97 -5.99 1.77 -0.22
C VAL A 97 -5.13 0.99 -1.20
N VAL A 98 -5.43 -0.29 -1.36
CA VAL A 98 -4.71 -1.20 -2.23
C VAL A 98 -5.67 -1.65 -3.33
N PHE A 99 -5.33 -1.38 -4.58
CA PHE A 99 -6.24 -1.67 -5.69
C PHE A 99 -5.50 -2.18 -6.91
N HIS A 100 -6.13 -3.13 -7.60
CA HIS A 100 -5.59 -3.64 -8.85
C HIS A 100 -5.75 -2.57 -9.95
N PRO A 101 -4.76 -2.42 -10.86
CA PRO A 101 -4.83 -1.44 -11.96
C PRO A 101 -6.10 -1.53 -12.80
N ARG A 102 -6.69 -2.71 -12.94
CA ARG A 102 -7.94 -2.88 -13.70
C ARG A 102 -9.14 -2.13 -13.12
N LEU A 103 -9.07 -1.71 -11.84
CA LEU A 103 -10.12 -0.90 -11.23
C LEU A 103 -10.29 0.42 -11.99
N VAL A 104 -9.18 1.01 -12.42
CA VAL A 104 -9.15 2.29 -13.16
C VAL A 104 -9.09 2.04 -14.65
N GLY A 105 -8.21 1.16 -15.09
CA GLY A 105 -7.92 0.95 -16.51
C GLY A 105 -8.79 -0.09 -17.20
N GLY A 106 -9.45 -0.96 -16.44
CA GLY A 106 -10.19 -2.09 -17.00
C GLY A 106 -9.25 -3.10 -17.68
N SER A 107 -9.54 -3.43 -18.92
CA SER A 107 -8.71 -4.34 -19.72
C SER A 107 -7.29 -3.77 -19.92
N PRO A 108 -6.24 -4.64 -19.94
CA PRO A 108 -4.88 -4.19 -20.28
C PRO A 108 -4.78 -3.48 -21.64
N ASP A 109 -5.71 -3.73 -22.55
CA ASP A 109 -5.74 -3.11 -23.89
C ASP A 109 -6.42 -1.75 -23.91
N SER A 110 -7.01 -1.30 -22.78
CA SER A 110 -7.69 -0.02 -22.73
C SER A 110 -6.71 1.16 -22.88
N VAL A 111 -7.20 2.27 -23.40
CA VAL A 111 -6.43 3.50 -23.50
C VAL A 111 -6.01 4.01 -22.11
N PHE A 112 -6.84 3.81 -21.11
CA PHE A 112 -6.53 4.22 -19.75
C PHE A 112 -5.35 3.42 -19.18
N CYS A 113 -5.33 2.11 -19.39
CA CYS A 113 -4.24 1.26 -18.95
C CYS A 113 -2.95 1.61 -19.68
N GLN A 114 -2.97 1.67 -21.02
CA GLN A 114 -1.77 1.88 -21.82
C GLN A 114 -1.18 3.28 -21.67
N LYS A 115 -2.04 4.30 -21.61
CA LYS A 115 -1.58 5.70 -21.60
C LYS A 115 -1.26 6.21 -20.20
N TYR A 116 -1.98 5.79 -19.18
CA TYR A 116 -1.89 6.37 -17.83
C TYR A 116 -1.37 5.42 -16.76
N LEU A 117 -1.64 4.13 -16.84
CA LEU A 117 -1.23 3.17 -15.82
C LEU A 117 0.09 2.48 -16.10
N GLN A 118 0.30 1.98 -17.31
CA GLN A 118 1.55 1.29 -17.67
C GLN A 118 2.80 2.17 -17.53
N PRO A 119 2.77 3.46 -17.84
CA PRO A 119 3.93 4.33 -17.68
C PRO A 119 4.33 4.63 -16.23
N LEU A 120 3.49 4.32 -15.27
CA LEU A 120 3.79 4.55 -13.85
C LEU A 120 4.98 3.74 -13.34
#